data_1997dd685f114cb4fdeb4279caca6b4a
#
_entry.id   1997dd685f114cb4fdeb4279caca6b4a
#
_cell.length_a   1.000
_cell.length_b   1.000
_cell.length_c   1.000
_cell.angle_alpha   90.00
_cell.angle_beta   90.00
_cell.angle_gamma   90.00
#
_symmetry.space_group_name_H-M   'P 1'
#
loop_
_entity.id
_entity.type
_entity.pdbx_description
1 polymer ?
#
loop_
_entity_poly.entity_id
_entity_poly.type
_entity_poly.pdbx_seq_one_letter_code
_entity_poly.pdbx_strand_id
1 'polypeptide(L)'
;MAKRKHRLRKRTLRSAATLLVLLLTAAALRVGAGTAGIAVQQESVGAVPESSEAIGVIVPPPGESEFPVLSAAGSYTGQAAVDINRGIPDFTAEERELGRARAKEGYESYAALDGLGRCGSAFAVLTKETMPTEPRGSIGMVRPSGWHTVRYDDLIDGKFLYNRCHLIAYMLSGENANPNNLITGTRYLNVEGMLPYEKQVGDFIQNGGGAVLYRATPVFSGDELVARGVELEAESLEKGGIRFHVFLYNVQPGIGIDYATGESWRED
;
A
#
# COMPACT_ATOMS: atom_id res chain seq x y z
N MET A 1 -51.82 9.93 36.56
CA MET A 1 -51.96 8.66 35.79
C MET A 1 -50.60 8.06 35.52
N ALA A 2 -50.41 6.79 35.70
CA ALA A 2 -49.22 6.07 36.10
C ALA A 2 -48.15 5.94 35.06
N LYS A 3 -46.85 6.18 35.44
CA LYS A 3 -45.63 5.83 34.76
C LYS A 3 -45.37 4.34 34.93
N ARG A 4 -45.27 3.58 33.85
CA ARG A 4 -44.76 2.18 33.88
C ARG A 4 -43.30 2.17 33.44
N LYS A 5 -42.41 1.86 34.42
CA LYS A 5 -41.00 1.55 34.20
C LYS A 5 -40.85 0.08 33.75
N HIS A 6 -40.27 -0.18 32.61
CA HIS A 6 -39.78 -1.52 32.24
C HIS A 6 -38.27 -1.63 32.54
N ARG A 7 -37.92 -2.46 33.51
CA ARG A 7 -36.56 -2.92 33.80
C ARG A 7 -36.22 -4.08 32.85
N LEU A 8 -35.19 -3.93 32.01
CA LEU A 8 -34.57 -5.07 31.35
C LEU A 8 -33.44 -5.64 32.24
N ARG A 9 -33.56 -6.91 32.51
CA ARG A 9 -32.59 -7.72 33.25
C ARG A 9 -31.42 -8.06 32.33
N LYS A 10 -30.19 -7.71 32.74
CA LYS A 10 -28.94 -8.23 32.16
C LYS A 10 -28.76 -9.69 32.56
N ARG A 11 -28.67 -10.60 31.63
CA ARG A 11 -28.19 -11.98 31.82
C ARG A 11 -26.73 -12.04 31.37
N THR A 12 -25.84 -12.25 32.35
CA THR A 12 -24.44 -12.60 32.13
C THR A 12 -24.33 -14.10 31.86
N LEU A 13 -23.86 -14.50 30.70
CA LEU A 13 -23.38 -15.87 30.46
C LEU A 13 -21.85 -15.86 30.69
N ARG A 14 -21.44 -16.61 31.70
CA ARG A 14 -20.04 -17.02 31.89
C ARG A 14 -19.79 -18.27 31.05
N SER A 15 -18.85 -18.23 30.13
CA SER A 15 -18.35 -19.42 29.43
C SER A 15 -17.00 -19.80 30.02
N ALA A 16 -16.91 -21.01 30.54
CA ALA A 16 -15.71 -21.59 31.12
C ALA A 16 -14.86 -22.18 30.00
N ALA A 17 -13.60 -21.71 29.89
CA ALA A 17 -12.60 -22.32 29.05
C ALA A 17 -11.89 -23.44 29.85
N THR A 18 -11.99 -24.66 29.35
CA THR A 18 -11.30 -25.82 29.90
C THR A 18 -9.93 -25.93 29.24
N LEU A 19 -8.89 -25.78 30.06
CA LEU A 19 -7.50 -25.96 29.67
C LEU A 19 -7.14 -27.46 29.72
N LEU A 20 -6.77 -28.10 28.61
CA LEU A 20 -6.26 -29.46 28.57
C LEU A 20 -4.73 -29.41 28.38
N VAL A 21 -3.98 -29.71 29.43
CA VAL A 21 -2.53 -29.89 29.44
C VAL A 21 -2.22 -31.35 29.21
N LEU A 22 -1.54 -31.69 28.11
CA LEU A 22 -1.00 -33.04 27.85
C LEU A 22 0.51 -33.01 28.11
N LEU A 23 0.91 -33.66 29.23
CA LEU A 23 2.29 -34.01 29.54
C LEU A 23 2.66 -35.31 28.83
N LEU A 24 3.69 -35.27 27.98
CA LEU A 24 4.36 -36.48 27.49
C LEU A 24 5.70 -36.64 28.19
N THR A 25 5.80 -37.69 29.00
CA THR A 25 7.01 -38.14 29.71
C THR A 25 7.90 -38.95 28.75
N ALA A 26 9.19 -38.58 28.74
CA ALA A 26 10.25 -39.35 28.08
C ALA A 26 10.67 -40.53 28.95
N ALA A 27 10.70 -41.74 28.40
CA ALA A 27 11.36 -42.90 28.98
C ALA A 27 12.62 -43.23 28.18
N ALA A 28 13.77 -43.12 28.82
CA ALA A 28 15.04 -43.56 28.33
C ALA A 28 15.25 -45.02 28.66
N LEU A 29 15.60 -45.85 27.68
CA LEU A 29 16.19 -47.18 27.92
C LEU A 29 17.53 -47.27 27.16
N ARG A 30 18.61 -47.47 27.94
CA ARG A 30 19.93 -47.88 27.47
C ARG A 30 20.01 -49.40 27.40
N VAL A 31 20.43 -49.97 26.28
CA VAL A 31 21.13 -51.30 26.24
C VAL A 31 22.19 -51.29 25.13
N GLY A 32 23.28 -51.68 25.39
CA GLY A 32 24.58 -52.07 25.16
C GLY A 32 25.02 -52.62 23.78
N ALA A 33 26.30 -52.54 23.64
CA ALA A 33 27.19 -52.73 22.55
C ALA A 33 27.06 -54.05 21.74
N GLY A 34 27.35 -53.94 20.41
CA GLY A 34 27.63 -55.08 19.53
C GLY A 34 28.10 -54.59 18.16
N THR A 35 29.39 -54.79 17.90
CA THR A 35 30.08 -54.50 16.63
C THR A 35 29.70 -55.48 15.52
N ALA A 36 29.29 -55.02 14.34
CA ALA A 36 29.52 -55.66 13.07
C ALA A 36 29.28 -54.68 11.92
N GLY A 37 30.28 -54.40 11.12
CA GLY A 37 30.20 -53.53 9.96
C GLY A 37 29.43 -54.17 8.82
N ILE A 38 28.47 -53.46 8.30
CA ILE A 38 27.93 -53.69 6.95
C ILE A 38 27.80 -52.30 6.32
N ALA A 39 28.56 -52.11 5.24
CA ALA A 39 28.41 -50.93 4.39
C ALA A 39 27.07 -51.01 3.67
N VAL A 40 26.15 -50.15 4.03
CA VAL A 40 24.91 -49.91 3.28
C VAL A 40 25.10 -48.62 2.50
N GLN A 41 25.10 -48.73 1.18
CA GLN A 41 25.02 -47.61 0.28
C GLN A 41 23.73 -46.81 0.60
N GLN A 42 23.91 -45.58 0.97
CA GLN A 42 22.79 -44.59 1.08
C GLN A 42 22.39 -44.20 -0.32
N GLU A 43 21.31 -44.77 -0.83
CA GLU A 43 20.56 -44.15 -1.91
C GLU A 43 19.99 -42.83 -1.40
N SER A 44 20.42 -41.74 -2.01
CA SER A 44 19.89 -40.41 -1.79
C SER A 44 18.45 -40.36 -2.28
N VAL A 45 17.52 -40.49 -1.36
CA VAL A 45 16.12 -40.07 -1.60
C VAL A 45 16.15 -38.59 -1.88
N GLY A 46 15.81 -38.21 -3.11
CA GLY A 46 15.77 -36.83 -3.55
C GLY A 46 14.89 -35.98 -2.63
N ALA A 47 15.48 -34.94 -2.09
CA ALA A 47 14.76 -33.88 -1.42
C ALA A 47 13.75 -33.29 -2.42
N VAL A 48 12.48 -33.36 -2.07
CA VAL A 48 11.42 -32.58 -2.72
C VAL A 48 11.80 -31.12 -2.48
N PRO A 49 11.96 -30.27 -3.49
CA PRO A 49 12.22 -28.89 -3.28
C PRO A 49 10.94 -28.25 -2.70
N GLU A 50 11.02 -27.85 -1.45
CA GLU A 50 10.07 -26.95 -0.82
C GLU A 50 10.33 -25.53 -1.38
N SER A 51 9.95 -25.32 -2.63
CA SER A 51 9.93 -24.00 -3.25
C SER A 51 8.54 -23.42 -3.17
N SER A 52 8.14 -22.95 -2.00
CA SER A 52 7.27 -21.79 -1.95
C SER A 52 8.15 -20.56 -2.26
N GLU A 53 8.61 -20.43 -3.49
CA GLU A 53 9.07 -19.15 -3.98
C GLU A 53 7.86 -18.21 -3.89
N ALA A 54 7.85 -17.37 -2.85
CA ALA A 54 7.09 -16.14 -2.88
C ALA A 54 7.47 -15.48 -4.21
N ILE A 55 6.51 -15.35 -5.12
CA ILE A 55 6.69 -14.55 -6.32
C ILE A 55 6.85 -13.12 -5.77
N GLY A 56 8.09 -12.76 -5.47
CA GLY A 56 8.45 -11.41 -5.07
C GLY A 56 8.17 -10.54 -6.28
N VAL A 57 7.18 -9.67 -6.17
CA VAL A 57 7.07 -8.53 -7.07
C VAL A 57 8.42 -7.82 -6.97
N ILE A 58 9.21 -7.86 -8.03
CA ILE A 58 10.47 -7.11 -8.11
C ILE A 58 10.06 -5.65 -8.19
N VAL A 59 9.90 -5.03 -7.03
CA VAL A 59 9.79 -3.58 -6.93
C VAL A 59 11.20 -3.05 -7.17
N PRO A 60 11.44 -2.28 -8.24
CA PRO A 60 12.78 -1.72 -8.46
C PRO A 60 13.19 -0.90 -7.25
N PRO A 61 14.47 -0.95 -6.85
CA PRO A 61 14.95 -0.14 -5.74
C PRO A 61 14.72 1.34 -6.03
N PRO A 62 14.34 2.15 -5.03
CA PRO A 62 14.22 3.59 -5.21
C PRO A 62 15.58 4.13 -5.70
N GLY A 63 15.59 4.85 -6.83
CA GLY A 63 16.79 5.49 -7.38
C GLY A 63 17.07 5.28 -8.87
N GLU A 64 16.71 4.13 -9.45
CA GLU A 64 16.98 3.92 -10.88
C GLU A 64 15.84 4.34 -11.83
N SER A 65 14.61 4.48 -11.31
CA SER A 65 13.43 4.88 -12.10
C SER A 65 13.08 6.37 -12.01
N GLU A 66 13.71 7.13 -11.11
CA GLU A 66 13.33 8.51 -10.80
C GLU A 66 13.48 9.47 -11.99
N PHE A 67 14.60 9.42 -12.67
CA PHE A 67 14.94 10.39 -13.72
C PHE A 67 14.08 10.25 -14.99
N PRO A 68 13.81 9.06 -15.51
CA PRO A 68 13.00 8.93 -16.72
C PRO A 68 11.57 9.48 -16.55
N VAL A 69 10.94 9.22 -15.42
CA VAL A 69 9.56 9.66 -15.14
C VAL A 69 9.50 11.17 -14.94
N LEU A 70 10.38 11.77 -14.13
CA LEU A 70 10.44 13.22 -13.95
C LEU A 70 10.78 13.94 -15.25
N SER A 71 11.68 13.38 -16.05
CA SER A 71 12.00 13.92 -17.36
C SER A 71 10.81 13.85 -18.34
N ALA A 72 10.05 12.77 -18.30
CA ALA A 72 8.85 12.59 -19.13
C ALA A 72 7.69 13.49 -18.69
N ALA A 73 7.51 13.67 -17.37
CA ALA A 73 6.50 14.55 -16.82
C ALA A 73 6.77 16.02 -17.07
N GLY A 74 8.04 16.42 -17.04
CA GLY A 74 8.46 17.83 -17.17
C GLY A 74 8.06 18.67 -15.95
N SER A 75 8.13 19.99 -16.11
CA SER A 75 7.76 20.92 -15.04
C SER A 75 6.24 21.06 -14.91
N TYR A 76 5.77 21.34 -13.69
CA TYR A 76 4.36 21.69 -13.44
C TYR A 76 3.92 22.91 -14.26
N THR A 77 2.82 22.78 -14.98
CA THR A 77 2.27 23.82 -15.89
C THR A 77 0.84 24.22 -15.52
N GLY A 78 0.39 23.96 -14.29
CA GLY A 78 -0.97 24.24 -13.84
C GLY A 78 -1.92 23.05 -13.89
N GLN A 79 -1.48 21.89 -14.39
CA GLN A 79 -2.25 20.65 -14.41
C GLN A 79 -1.77 19.73 -13.28
N ALA A 80 -2.70 19.20 -12.47
CA ALA A 80 -2.36 18.31 -11.37
C ALA A 80 -1.74 16.98 -11.83
N ALA A 81 -2.03 16.57 -13.06
CA ALA A 81 -1.59 15.32 -13.67
C ALA A 81 -1.13 15.53 -15.11
N VAL A 82 -0.19 14.69 -15.54
CA VAL A 82 0.19 14.55 -16.95
C VAL A 82 0.25 13.07 -17.32
N ASP A 83 -0.12 12.76 -18.55
CA ASP A 83 -0.02 11.38 -19.06
C ASP A 83 1.46 10.98 -19.22
N ILE A 84 1.78 9.80 -18.71
CA ILE A 84 3.03 9.09 -18.95
C ILE A 84 2.76 7.97 -19.96
N ASN A 85 3.71 7.67 -20.81
CA ASN A 85 3.60 6.58 -21.78
C ASN A 85 2.25 6.57 -22.56
N ARG A 86 1.69 7.76 -22.85
CA ARG A 86 0.38 7.93 -23.52
C ARG A 86 -0.78 7.27 -22.74
N GLY A 87 -0.71 7.25 -21.42
CA GLY A 87 -1.69 6.63 -20.54
C GLY A 87 -1.68 5.10 -20.57
N ILE A 88 -0.60 4.47 -21.06
CA ILE A 88 -0.46 3.01 -21.13
C ILE A 88 0.35 2.54 -19.91
N PRO A 89 -0.25 1.77 -18.97
CA PRO A 89 0.45 1.21 -17.83
C PRO A 89 1.55 0.23 -18.20
N ASP A 90 2.57 0.17 -17.37
CA ASP A 90 3.81 -0.58 -17.59
C ASP A 90 3.88 -1.85 -16.73
N PHE A 91 2.71 -2.47 -16.46
CA PHE A 91 2.66 -3.73 -15.73
C PHE A 91 3.35 -4.85 -16.49
N THR A 92 4.12 -5.68 -15.79
CA THR A 92 4.78 -6.85 -16.37
C THR A 92 3.78 -7.97 -16.67
N ALA A 93 4.24 -8.99 -17.39
CA ALA A 93 3.43 -10.18 -17.65
C ALA A 93 3.12 -10.93 -16.34
N GLU A 94 4.10 -10.96 -15.42
CA GLU A 94 4.00 -11.59 -14.10
C GLU A 94 3.00 -10.86 -13.21
N GLU A 95 3.00 -9.52 -13.20
CA GLU A 95 2.03 -8.72 -12.46
C GLU A 95 0.60 -8.94 -13.00
N ARG A 96 0.45 -9.03 -14.32
CA ARG A 96 -0.86 -9.36 -14.93
C ARG A 96 -1.32 -10.77 -14.61
N GLU A 97 -0.39 -11.74 -14.53
CA GLU A 97 -0.72 -13.11 -14.11
C GLU A 97 -1.11 -13.16 -12.64
N LEU A 98 -0.36 -12.48 -11.76
CA LEU A 98 -0.73 -12.31 -10.36
C LEU A 98 -2.11 -11.67 -10.24
N GLY A 99 -2.40 -10.65 -11.05
CA GLY A 99 -3.71 -10.02 -11.12
C GLY A 99 -4.83 -11.02 -11.41
N ARG A 100 -4.65 -11.86 -12.44
CA ARG A 100 -5.62 -12.91 -12.77
C ARG A 100 -5.80 -13.93 -11.64
N ALA A 101 -4.69 -14.36 -11.02
CA ALA A 101 -4.71 -15.30 -9.91
C ALA A 101 -5.41 -14.73 -8.67
N ARG A 102 -5.33 -13.42 -8.44
CA ARG A 102 -5.87 -12.72 -7.27
C ARG A 102 -7.18 -11.94 -7.55
N ALA A 103 -7.74 -12.07 -8.73
CA ALA A 103 -8.91 -11.29 -9.17
C ALA A 103 -10.15 -11.41 -8.28
N LYS A 104 -10.25 -12.45 -7.45
CA LYS A 104 -11.37 -12.65 -6.51
C LYS A 104 -11.09 -12.11 -5.12
N GLU A 105 -9.89 -12.37 -4.60
CA GLU A 105 -9.54 -12.11 -3.20
C GLU A 105 -8.87 -10.74 -3.02
N GLY A 106 -8.27 -10.23 -4.09
CA GLY A 106 -7.38 -9.09 -4.05
C GLY A 106 -5.97 -9.44 -3.59
N TYR A 107 -5.09 -8.45 -3.65
CA TYR A 107 -3.70 -8.53 -3.19
C TYR A 107 -3.15 -7.12 -2.96
N GLU A 108 -2.31 -6.97 -1.96
CA GLU A 108 -1.61 -5.72 -1.68
C GLU A 108 -0.15 -6.00 -1.31
N SER A 109 0.74 -5.14 -1.77
CA SER A 109 2.15 -5.18 -1.47
C SER A 109 2.69 -3.76 -1.34
N TYR A 110 3.47 -3.52 -0.32
CA TYR A 110 4.06 -2.21 -0.01
C TYR A 110 5.57 -2.41 0.16
N ALA A 111 6.36 -1.70 -0.63
CA ALA A 111 7.81 -1.71 -0.45
C ALA A 111 8.19 -1.22 0.94
N ALA A 112 9.22 -1.80 1.53
CA ALA A 112 9.77 -1.31 2.78
C ALA A 112 10.27 0.13 2.62
N LEU A 113 10.25 0.89 3.73
CA LEU A 113 10.88 2.21 3.75
C LEU A 113 12.37 2.06 3.45
N ASP A 114 12.90 3.02 2.70
CA ASP A 114 14.33 3.10 2.42
C ASP A 114 15.15 3.64 3.62
N GLY A 115 16.46 3.81 3.43
CA GLY A 115 17.38 4.32 4.47
C GLY A 115 17.08 5.75 4.93
N LEU A 116 16.29 6.52 4.18
CA LEU A 116 15.82 7.87 4.52
C LEU A 116 14.41 7.87 5.11
N GLY A 117 13.80 6.69 5.26
CA GLY A 117 12.43 6.53 5.76
C GLY A 117 11.35 6.89 4.73
N ARG A 118 11.68 6.87 3.42
CA ARG A 118 10.77 7.17 2.32
C ARG A 118 10.03 5.91 1.88
N CYS A 119 8.77 6.05 1.48
CA CYS A 119 8.01 4.96 0.86
C CYS A 119 8.60 4.64 -0.52
N GLY A 120 8.64 3.35 -0.84
CA GLY A 120 8.77 2.88 -2.21
C GLY A 120 7.40 2.66 -2.86
N SER A 121 7.37 1.87 -3.93
CA SER A 121 6.15 1.56 -4.68
C SER A 121 5.15 0.75 -3.85
N ALA A 122 3.87 1.05 -4.00
CA ALA A 122 2.75 0.26 -3.53
C ALA A 122 2.03 -0.36 -4.73
N PHE A 123 1.79 -1.67 -4.69
CA PHE A 123 1.11 -2.42 -5.74
C PHE A 123 -0.10 -3.15 -5.18
N ALA A 124 -1.19 -3.19 -5.93
CA ALA A 124 -2.39 -3.93 -5.55
C ALA A 124 -3.11 -4.57 -6.73
N VAL A 125 -3.81 -5.65 -6.44
CA VAL A 125 -4.93 -6.18 -7.22
C VAL A 125 -6.18 -5.78 -6.46
N LEU A 126 -6.80 -4.68 -6.86
CA LEU A 126 -7.96 -4.10 -6.20
C LEU A 126 -9.24 -4.80 -6.65
N THR A 127 -10.06 -5.17 -5.69
CA THR A 127 -11.34 -5.86 -5.92
C THR A 127 -12.38 -5.29 -4.95
N LYS A 128 -13.60 -5.75 -5.04
CA LYS A 128 -14.63 -5.41 -4.05
C LYS A 128 -14.26 -5.90 -2.65
N GLU A 129 -13.53 -7.01 -2.56
CA GLU A 129 -13.12 -7.63 -1.30
C GLU A 129 -11.98 -6.86 -0.60
N THR A 130 -11.20 -6.05 -1.34
CA THR A 130 -10.17 -5.18 -0.74
C THR A 130 -10.75 -3.90 -0.16
N MET A 131 -11.96 -3.52 -0.56
CA MET A 131 -12.57 -2.26 -0.09
C MET A 131 -12.91 -2.33 1.41
N PRO A 132 -12.83 -1.19 2.12
CA PRO A 132 -13.06 -1.16 3.56
C PRO A 132 -14.50 -1.53 3.92
N THR A 133 -14.64 -2.34 4.96
CA THR A 133 -15.91 -2.65 5.61
C THR A 133 -16.12 -1.86 6.90
N GLU A 134 -15.07 -1.21 7.40
CA GLU A 134 -15.06 -0.42 8.63
C GLU A 134 -14.81 1.06 8.33
N PRO A 135 -15.24 1.98 9.19
CA PRO A 135 -14.91 3.40 9.06
C PRO A 135 -13.40 3.64 9.20
N ARG A 136 -12.90 4.64 8.43
CA ARG A 136 -11.50 5.05 8.50
C ARG A 136 -11.08 5.46 9.91
N GLY A 137 -9.98 4.89 10.40
CA GLY A 137 -9.38 5.23 11.67
C GLY A 137 -8.47 6.48 11.60
N SER A 138 -7.94 6.89 12.76
CA SER A 138 -6.94 7.96 12.82
C SER A 138 -5.59 7.49 12.27
N ILE A 139 -4.93 8.35 11.51
CA ILE A 139 -3.58 8.15 10.95
C ILE A 139 -2.58 9.21 11.45
N GLY A 140 -2.98 10.04 12.41
CA GLY A 140 -2.19 11.17 12.92
C GLY A 140 -0.86 10.78 13.56
N MET A 141 -0.70 9.51 14.00
CA MET A 141 0.53 8.99 14.57
C MET A 141 1.63 8.73 13.54
N VAL A 142 1.29 8.50 12.26
CA VAL A 142 2.28 8.27 11.21
C VAL A 142 2.91 9.60 10.80
N ARG A 143 4.23 9.63 10.70
CA ARG A 143 4.99 10.78 10.22
C ARG A 143 5.85 10.32 9.05
N PRO A 144 5.39 10.50 7.81
CA PRO A 144 6.19 10.18 6.63
C PRO A 144 7.47 11.05 6.56
N SER A 145 8.42 10.68 5.70
CA SER A 145 9.62 11.48 5.46
C SER A 145 9.27 12.94 5.10
N GLY A 146 10.06 13.91 5.54
CA GLY A 146 9.83 15.33 5.29
C GLY A 146 8.52 15.90 5.87
N TRP A 147 7.90 15.25 6.88
CA TRP A 147 6.62 15.69 7.46
C TRP A 147 6.76 16.96 8.31
N HIS A 148 6.03 18.01 7.93
CA HIS A 148 5.78 19.20 8.72
C HIS A 148 4.29 19.46 8.91
N THR A 149 3.92 20.07 10.03
CA THR A 149 2.55 20.55 10.27
C THR A 149 2.52 22.03 9.96
N VAL A 150 2.18 22.39 8.72
CA VAL A 150 2.19 23.76 8.22
C VAL A 150 0.79 24.17 7.77
N ARG A 151 0.45 25.44 7.99
CA ARG A 151 -0.85 26.00 7.64
C ARG A 151 -0.72 27.27 6.80
N TYR A 152 -1.61 27.36 5.81
CA TYR A 152 -1.82 28.55 4.97
C TYR A 152 -3.32 28.79 4.85
N ASP A 153 -3.89 29.43 5.88
CA ASP A 153 -5.32 29.51 6.13
C ASP A 153 -6.12 30.21 5.03
N ASP A 154 -5.48 31.09 4.29
CA ASP A 154 -6.05 31.91 3.20
C ASP A 154 -5.77 31.36 1.79
N LEU A 155 -4.85 30.38 1.64
CA LEU A 155 -4.46 29.84 0.35
C LEU A 155 -4.94 28.39 0.14
N ILE A 156 -5.18 27.64 1.21
CA ILE A 156 -5.44 26.19 1.12
C ILE A 156 -6.80 25.88 1.74
N ASP A 157 -7.68 25.26 0.95
CA ASP A 157 -8.91 24.67 1.49
C ASP A 157 -8.56 23.54 2.46
N GLY A 158 -9.13 23.60 3.69
CA GLY A 158 -8.73 22.73 4.79
C GLY A 158 -7.49 23.21 5.55
N LYS A 159 -6.82 24.31 5.11
CA LYS A 159 -5.79 25.08 5.81
C LYS A 159 -4.42 24.42 5.94
N PHE A 160 -4.31 23.10 5.94
CA PHE A 160 -3.05 22.39 6.08
C PHE A 160 -2.43 22.10 4.72
N LEU A 161 -1.15 22.45 4.56
CA LEU A 161 -0.38 22.18 3.35
C LEU A 161 -0.26 20.66 3.12
N TYR A 162 0.23 19.96 4.14
CA TYR A 162 0.51 18.54 4.00
C TYR A 162 -0.61 17.66 4.54
N ASN A 163 -0.87 16.61 3.78
CA ASN A 163 -1.71 15.48 4.13
C ASN A 163 -0.84 14.23 4.21
N ARG A 164 -1.24 13.27 5.03
CA ARG A 164 -0.73 11.91 4.95
C ARG A 164 -1.43 11.25 3.78
N CYS A 165 -0.84 11.40 2.58
CA CYS A 165 -1.42 10.84 1.36
C CYS A 165 -1.17 9.34 1.33
N HIS A 166 -2.22 8.56 1.17
CA HIS A 166 -2.10 7.15 0.87
C HIS A 166 -1.63 6.96 -0.57
N LEU A 167 -0.71 6.02 -0.80
CA LEU A 167 -0.35 5.56 -2.14
C LEU A 167 -1.48 4.70 -2.73
N ILE A 168 -2.03 3.79 -1.93
CA ILE A 168 -3.29 3.09 -2.22
C ILE A 168 -4.33 3.61 -1.24
N ALA A 169 -5.36 4.29 -1.75
CA ALA A 169 -6.37 4.95 -0.93
C ALA A 169 -7.09 3.99 0.01
N TYR A 170 -7.43 4.48 1.22
CA TYR A 170 -8.24 3.73 2.17
C TYR A 170 -9.54 3.19 1.56
N MET A 171 -10.19 3.98 0.70
CA MET A 171 -11.43 3.59 0.03
C MET A 171 -11.29 2.41 -0.93
N LEU A 172 -10.06 2.05 -1.32
CA LEU A 172 -9.76 0.97 -2.26
C LEU A 172 -9.23 -0.30 -1.56
N SER A 173 -8.49 -0.13 -0.44
CA SER A 173 -7.76 -1.22 0.21
C SER A 173 -8.16 -1.46 1.67
N GLY A 174 -8.81 -0.50 2.33
CA GLY A 174 -9.03 -0.58 3.76
C GLY A 174 -7.75 -0.40 4.60
N GLU A 175 -6.57 -0.28 3.98
CA GLU A 175 -5.29 -0.08 4.67
C GLU A 175 -5.22 1.33 5.26
N ASN A 176 -5.13 1.44 6.59
CA ASN A 176 -5.34 2.72 7.27
C ASN A 176 -4.03 3.43 7.66
N ALA A 177 -3.28 2.89 8.59
CA ALA A 177 -2.15 3.57 9.24
C ALA A 177 -0.79 2.91 8.92
N ASN A 178 -0.67 2.33 7.76
CA ASN A 178 0.55 1.68 7.30
C ASN A 178 1.60 2.74 6.90
N PRO A 179 2.78 2.80 7.58
CA PRO A 179 3.83 3.75 7.24
C PRO A 179 4.35 3.59 5.80
N ASN A 180 4.31 2.35 5.26
CA ASN A 180 4.77 2.05 3.91
C ASN A 180 3.79 2.50 2.82
N ASN A 181 2.59 2.96 3.21
CA ASN A 181 1.52 3.42 2.32
C ASN A 181 1.26 4.93 2.46
N LEU A 182 2.02 5.66 3.27
CA LEU A 182 1.74 7.06 3.58
C LEU A 182 2.94 7.95 3.25
N ILE A 183 2.73 8.94 2.40
CA ILE A 183 3.73 9.96 2.05
C ILE A 183 3.32 11.36 2.54
N THR A 184 4.30 12.25 2.64
CA THR A 184 4.06 13.69 2.81
C THR A 184 3.62 14.26 1.47
N GLY A 185 2.31 14.38 1.27
CA GLY A 185 1.74 14.95 0.07
C GLY A 185 1.04 16.27 0.35
N THR A 186 1.02 17.16 -0.63
CA THR A 186 0.28 18.41 -0.53
C THR A 186 -1.24 18.17 -0.53
N ARG A 187 -2.00 19.15 -0.07
CA ARG A 187 -3.44 19.12 -0.22
C ARG A 187 -3.86 19.03 -1.68
N TYR A 188 -3.15 19.73 -2.57
CA TYR A 188 -3.39 19.72 -4.00
C TYR A 188 -3.13 18.34 -4.63
N LEU A 189 -1.98 17.71 -4.34
CA LEU A 189 -1.73 16.32 -4.77
C LEU A 189 -2.85 15.40 -4.31
N ASN A 190 -3.25 15.49 -3.03
CA ASN A 190 -4.22 14.56 -2.46
C ASN A 190 -5.62 14.72 -3.07
N VAL A 191 -6.05 15.93 -3.37
CA VAL A 191 -7.45 16.23 -3.75
C VAL A 191 -7.61 16.42 -5.26
N GLU A 192 -6.70 17.16 -5.89
CA GLU A 192 -6.76 17.45 -7.32
C GLU A 192 -5.96 16.42 -8.15
N GLY A 193 -4.91 15.84 -7.56
CA GLY A 193 -4.10 14.81 -8.20
C GLY A 193 -4.69 13.42 -8.03
N MET A 194 -4.61 12.84 -6.82
CA MET A 194 -4.88 11.41 -6.58
C MET A 194 -6.38 11.08 -6.57
N LEU A 195 -7.19 11.84 -5.83
CA LEU A 195 -8.59 11.53 -5.57
C LEU A 195 -9.45 11.28 -6.84
N PRO A 196 -9.29 12.01 -7.97
CA PRO A 196 -10.05 11.73 -9.19
C PRO A 196 -9.81 10.32 -9.74
N TYR A 197 -8.55 9.88 -9.76
CA TYR A 197 -8.16 8.55 -10.22
C TYR A 197 -8.59 7.44 -9.25
N GLU A 198 -8.42 7.68 -7.95
CA GLU A 198 -8.88 6.77 -6.89
C GLU A 198 -10.39 6.54 -6.97
N LYS A 199 -11.17 7.60 -7.18
CA LYS A 199 -12.62 7.50 -7.38
C LYS A 199 -12.97 6.75 -8.65
N GLN A 200 -12.28 7.01 -9.76
CA GLN A 200 -12.50 6.30 -11.01
C GLN A 200 -12.32 4.78 -10.83
N VAL A 201 -11.26 4.36 -10.11
CA VAL A 201 -11.02 2.96 -9.79
C VAL A 201 -12.10 2.42 -8.85
N GLY A 202 -12.41 3.15 -7.78
CA GLY A 202 -13.42 2.73 -6.81
C GLY A 202 -14.80 2.58 -7.42
N ASP A 203 -15.24 3.55 -8.22
CA ASP A 203 -16.53 3.51 -8.92
C ASP A 203 -16.60 2.34 -9.91
N PHE A 204 -15.51 2.08 -10.65
CA PHE A 204 -15.44 0.96 -11.58
C PHE A 204 -15.63 -0.39 -10.85
N ILE A 205 -14.91 -0.62 -9.76
CA ILE A 205 -15.01 -1.85 -8.97
C ILE A 205 -16.41 -1.98 -8.34
N GLN A 206 -16.94 -0.91 -7.75
CA GLN A 206 -18.26 -0.91 -7.10
C GLN A 206 -19.40 -1.20 -8.08
N ASN A 207 -19.27 -0.74 -9.33
CA ASN A 207 -20.25 -0.98 -10.39
C ASN A 207 -20.08 -2.34 -11.09
N GLY A 208 -19.24 -3.24 -10.56
CA GLY A 208 -19.07 -4.59 -11.08
C GLY A 208 -18.09 -4.70 -12.25
N GLY A 209 -17.18 -3.73 -12.41
CA GLY A 209 -16.17 -3.71 -13.46
C GLY A 209 -15.05 -4.74 -13.30
N GLY A 210 -15.00 -5.46 -12.17
CA GLY A 210 -13.99 -6.50 -11.93
C GLY A 210 -12.74 -5.98 -11.24
N ALA A 211 -11.67 -6.78 -11.26
CA ALA A 211 -10.40 -6.47 -10.61
C ALA A 211 -9.56 -5.48 -11.40
N VAL A 212 -8.81 -4.64 -10.68
CA VAL A 212 -7.92 -3.61 -11.23
C VAL A 212 -6.51 -3.80 -10.68
N LEU A 213 -5.52 -3.90 -11.56
CA LEU A 213 -4.12 -3.69 -11.20
C LEU A 213 -3.90 -2.21 -10.91
N TYR A 214 -3.24 -1.92 -9.82
CA TYR A 214 -2.97 -0.56 -9.36
C TYR A 214 -1.56 -0.47 -8.81
N ARG A 215 -0.78 0.52 -9.24
CA ARG A 215 0.54 0.81 -8.70
C ARG A 215 0.70 2.31 -8.50
N ALA A 216 1.17 2.70 -7.32
CA ALA A 216 1.52 4.06 -6.99
C ALA A 216 2.97 4.11 -6.51
N THR A 217 3.81 4.83 -7.25
CA THR A 217 5.23 4.97 -6.98
C THR A 217 5.55 6.43 -6.65
N PRO A 218 5.91 6.76 -5.41
CA PRO A 218 6.37 8.10 -5.08
C PRO A 218 7.74 8.34 -5.71
N VAL A 219 7.91 9.46 -6.37
CA VAL A 219 9.12 9.79 -7.13
C VAL A 219 9.90 10.89 -6.41
N PHE A 220 11.10 10.56 -5.96
CA PHE A 220 12.01 11.49 -5.27
C PHE A 220 13.17 11.87 -6.21
N SER A 221 13.88 12.95 -5.93
CA SER A 221 15.11 13.31 -6.60
C SER A 221 16.27 13.24 -5.61
N GLY A 222 17.24 12.37 -5.85
CA GLY A 222 18.36 12.17 -4.93
C GLY A 222 17.92 11.86 -3.49
N ASP A 223 18.42 12.62 -2.53
CA ASP A 223 18.16 12.42 -1.09
C ASP A 223 16.97 13.25 -0.56
N GLU A 224 16.10 13.75 -1.43
CA GLU A 224 14.91 14.50 -1.01
C GLU A 224 13.99 13.68 -0.13
N LEU A 225 13.45 14.30 0.93
CA LEU A 225 12.56 13.64 1.89
C LEU A 225 11.10 13.72 1.49
N VAL A 226 10.73 14.65 0.59
CA VAL A 226 9.38 14.81 0.04
C VAL A 226 9.39 14.40 -1.42
N ALA A 227 8.47 13.55 -1.83
CA ALA A 227 8.36 13.14 -3.23
C ALA A 227 8.02 14.33 -4.13
N ARG A 228 8.62 14.41 -5.32
CA ARG A 228 8.27 15.37 -6.38
C ARG A 228 6.88 15.14 -6.93
N GLY A 229 6.41 13.90 -6.86
CA GLY A 229 5.10 13.49 -7.31
C GLY A 229 4.87 12.00 -7.09
N VAL A 230 3.79 11.51 -7.64
CA VAL A 230 3.44 10.09 -7.65
C VAL A 230 3.20 9.65 -9.09
N GLU A 231 3.93 8.65 -9.54
CA GLU A 231 3.58 7.90 -10.73
C GLU A 231 2.47 6.94 -10.39
N LEU A 232 1.35 7.05 -11.09
CA LEU A 232 0.14 6.29 -10.82
C LEU A 232 -0.33 5.54 -12.04
N GLU A 233 -0.48 4.24 -11.89
CA GLU A 233 -0.90 3.34 -12.95
C GLU A 233 -2.10 2.51 -12.53
N ALA A 234 -3.02 2.29 -13.45
CA ALA A 234 -4.09 1.32 -13.27
C ALA A 234 -4.50 0.67 -14.58
N GLU A 235 -4.83 -0.61 -14.51
CA GLU A 235 -5.36 -1.39 -15.62
C GLU A 235 -6.39 -2.40 -15.10
N SER A 236 -7.62 -2.34 -15.62
CA SER A 236 -8.60 -3.38 -15.33
C SER A 236 -8.24 -4.68 -16.04
N LEU A 237 -8.47 -5.81 -15.38
CA LEU A 237 -8.25 -7.13 -16.00
C LEU A 237 -9.29 -7.45 -17.07
N GLU A 238 -10.43 -6.79 -17.04
CA GLU A 238 -11.49 -6.91 -18.03
C GLU A 238 -11.24 -5.98 -19.22
N LYS A 239 -11.52 -6.47 -20.44
CA LYS A 239 -11.36 -5.68 -21.65
C LYS A 239 -12.28 -4.47 -21.68
N GLY A 240 -11.72 -3.31 -22.06
CA GLY A 240 -12.49 -2.07 -22.24
C GLY A 240 -12.80 -1.35 -20.91
N GLY A 241 -12.17 -1.74 -19.82
CA GLY A 241 -12.29 -1.07 -18.53
C GLY A 241 -11.33 0.10 -18.33
N ILE A 242 -10.92 0.32 -17.08
CA ILE A 242 -10.02 1.40 -16.71
C ILE A 242 -8.61 1.12 -17.25
N ARG A 243 -7.97 2.17 -17.71
CA ARG A 243 -6.55 2.20 -18.02
C ARG A 243 -6.04 3.64 -17.96
N PHE A 244 -5.01 3.87 -17.15
CA PHE A 244 -4.26 5.11 -17.12
C PHE A 244 -2.84 4.89 -16.59
N HIS A 245 -1.93 5.78 -17.00
CA HIS A 245 -0.56 5.91 -16.52
C HIS A 245 -0.26 7.39 -16.48
N VAL A 246 -0.16 7.96 -15.30
CA VAL A 246 -0.02 9.40 -15.07
C VAL A 246 1.05 9.71 -14.06
N PHE A 247 1.63 10.90 -14.15
CA PHE A 247 2.43 11.51 -13.09
C PHE A 247 1.61 12.62 -12.43
N LEU A 248 1.51 12.56 -11.11
CA LEU A 248 0.76 13.49 -10.26
C LEU A 248 1.74 14.38 -9.51
N TYR A 249 1.70 15.69 -9.75
CA TYR A 249 2.65 16.62 -9.15
C TYR A 249 2.37 16.86 -7.66
N ASN A 250 3.40 16.73 -6.83
CA ASN A 250 3.33 17.06 -5.40
C ASN A 250 3.67 18.54 -5.17
N VAL A 251 2.83 19.40 -5.67
CA VAL A 251 2.92 20.86 -5.56
C VAL A 251 1.70 21.42 -4.82
N GLN A 252 1.79 22.68 -4.43
CA GLN A 252 0.64 23.45 -3.98
C GLN A 252 0.71 24.83 -4.64
N PRO A 253 -0.25 25.22 -5.50
CA PRO A 253 -0.24 26.54 -6.13
C PRO A 253 -0.07 27.69 -5.12
N GLY A 254 0.86 28.60 -5.38
CA GLY A 254 1.21 29.74 -4.52
C GLY A 254 2.07 29.39 -3.30
N ILE A 255 2.60 28.15 -3.24
CA ILE A 255 3.48 27.71 -2.15
C ILE A 255 4.73 27.04 -2.75
N GLY A 256 5.91 27.57 -2.40
CA GLY A 256 7.18 26.92 -2.64
C GLY A 256 7.43 25.81 -1.62
N ILE A 257 8.03 24.72 -2.06
CA ILE A 257 8.38 23.55 -1.23
C ILE A 257 9.86 23.25 -1.40
N ASP A 258 10.55 23.16 -0.29
CA ASP A 258 11.88 22.52 -0.23
C ASP A 258 11.68 20.99 -0.08
N TYR A 259 11.83 20.28 -1.17
CA TYR A 259 11.65 18.83 -1.18
C TYR A 259 12.73 18.09 -0.39
N ALA A 260 13.90 18.70 -0.18
CA ALA A 260 14.94 18.09 0.64
C ALA A 260 14.53 17.97 2.11
N THR A 261 13.74 18.93 2.62
CA THR A 261 13.41 19.02 4.04
C THR A 261 11.92 18.92 4.32
N GLY A 262 11.07 19.34 3.39
CA GLY A 262 9.64 19.55 3.57
C GLY A 262 9.28 20.94 4.11
N GLU A 263 10.24 21.85 4.26
CA GLU A 263 9.95 23.25 4.56
C GLU A 263 9.22 23.92 3.40
N SER A 264 8.49 24.99 3.69
CA SER A 264 7.67 25.66 2.70
C SER A 264 7.53 27.15 2.95
N TRP A 265 7.25 27.89 1.90
CA TRP A 265 7.06 29.34 1.95
C TRP A 265 6.01 29.79 0.94
N ARG A 266 5.46 30.99 1.11
CA ARG A 266 4.60 31.61 0.10
C ARG A 266 5.42 32.03 -1.11
N GLU A 267 4.92 31.74 -2.28
CA GLU A 267 5.45 32.32 -3.52
C GLU A 267 4.82 33.71 -3.72
N ASP A 268 5.63 34.69 -4.18
CA ASP A 268 5.20 36.06 -4.48
C ASP A 268 4.32 36.15 -5.74
#